data_9f7e401b86a252d628d7e4bfe0dccd34
#
_entry.id   9f7e401b86a252d628d7e4bfe0dccd34
#
_cell.length_a   1.000
_cell.length_b   1.000
_cell.length_c   1.000
_cell.angle_alpha   90.00
_cell.angle_beta   90.00
_cell.angle_gamma   90.00
#
_symmetry.space_group_name_H-M   'P 1'
#
loop_
_entity.id
_entity.type
_entity.pdbx_description
1 polymer ?
#
loop_
_entity_poly.entity_id
_entity_poly.type
_entity_poly.pdbx_seq_one_letter_code
_entity_poly.pdbx_strand_id
1 'polypeptide(L)'
;LRIAINEMLQDISGFILASVIDLNMGYLSIPLCKESRKLLTITTQYGFFESCVLPMGIKPASDIFQSRMVSIFQPMWQNNPSRYINDIFHGKGNTFGEHLAILAEIFRQLLEAGMQVNLDKSTLCAQSVEFLGFSLGQKDFKPTKKQIKAILKLAPPTNLKKTRGFLGTI
;
A
#
# COMPACT_ATOMS: atom_id res chain seq x y z
N LEU A 1 7.39 -9.40 -8.69
CA LEU A 1 6.14 -9.81 -9.36
C LEU A 1 5.25 -8.56 -9.47
N ARG A 2 5.24 -7.89 -10.63
CA ARG A 2 4.23 -6.87 -10.93
C ARG A 2 2.95 -7.61 -11.30
N ILE A 3 2.06 -7.82 -10.36
CA ILE A 3 0.68 -8.15 -10.67
C ILE A 3 0.13 -6.94 -11.43
N ALA A 4 -0.44 -7.17 -12.60
CA ALA A 4 -1.07 -6.08 -13.34
C ALA A 4 -2.16 -5.47 -12.43
N ILE A 5 -2.06 -4.16 -12.15
CA ILE A 5 -3.01 -3.47 -11.25
C ILE A 5 -4.46 -3.74 -11.65
N ASN A 6 -4.72 -3.83 -12.97
CA ASN A 6 -6.05 -4.12 -13.49
C ASN A 6 -6.60 -5.50 -13.10
N GLU A 7 -5.76 -6.55 -13.13
CA GLU A 7 -6.17 -7.89 -12.68
C GLU A 7 -6.50 -7.88 -11.19
N MET A 8 -5.65 -7.23 -10.40
CA MET A 8 -5.89 -7.09 -8.97
C MET A 8 -7.18 -6.30 -8.67
N LEU A 9 -7.45 -5.20 -9.38
CA LEU A 9 -8.66 -4.40 -9.19
C LEU A 9 -9.94 -5.18 -9.58
N GLN A 10 -9.88 -6.06 -10.57
CA GLN A 10 -10.98 -6.95 -10.91
C GLN A 10 -11.26 -7.98 -9.81
N ASP A 11 -10.20 -8.55 -9.23
CA ASP A 11 -10.32 -9.55 -8.16
C ASP A 11 -10.87 -8.98 -6.84
N ILE A 12 -10.66 -7.67 -6.59
CA ILE A 12 -11.13 -7.01 -5.36
C ILE A 12 -12.45 -6.28 -5.51
N SER A 13 -13.03 -6.18 -6.72
CA SER A 13 -14.35 -5.59 -6.94
C SER A 13 -15.48 -6.53 -6.47
N GLY A 14 -16.66 -5.99 -6.20
CA GLY A 14 -17.84 -6.79 -5.82
C GLY A 14 -18.02 -6.99 -4.31
N PHE A 15 -17.35 -6.22 -3.48
CA PHE A 15 -17.51 -6.24 -2.01
C PHE A 15 -18.80 -5.53 -1.57
N ILE A 16 -19.35 -5.92 -0.43
CA ILE A 16 -20.43 -5.20 0.25
C ILE A 16 -19.86 -4.06 1.11
N LEU A 17 -18.78 -4.36 1.84
CA LEU A 17 -18.01 -3.42 2.64
C LEU A 17 -16.54 -3.62 2.36
N ALA A 18 -15.79 -2.53 2.38
CA ALA A 18 -14.34 -2.54 2.28
C ALA A 18 -13.68 -1.69 3.36
N SER A 19 -12.47 -2.07 3.71
CA SER A 19 -11.58 -1.29 4.56
C SER A 19 -10.23 -1.11 3.87
N VAL A 20 -9.71 0.11 3.93
CA VAL A 20 -8.35 0.45 3.51
C VAL A 20 -7.61 0.96 4.73
N ILE A 21 -6.52 0.31 5.08
CA ILE A 21 -5.73 0.58 6.27
C ILE A 21 -4.38 1.16 5.83
N ASP A 22 -4.11 2.40 6.23
CA ASP A 22 -2.81 3.07 6.04
C ASP A 22 -1.90 2.80 7.24
N LEU A 23 -0.64 2.45 6.98
CA LEU A 23 0.34 2.20 8.02
C LEU A 23 1.13 3.47 8.33
N ASN A 24 1.20 3.82 9.61
CA ASN A 24 1.99 4.95 10.05
C ASN A 24 3.48 4.59 10.02
N MET A 25 4.23 5.25 9.13
CA MET A 25 5.68 5.07 8.99
C MET A 25 6.11 3.59 8.87
N GLY A 26 5.37 2.79 8.11
CA GLY A 26 5.54 1.32 8.04
C GLY A 26 6.96 0.86 7.76
N TYR A 27 7.73 1.58 6.93
CA TYR A 27 9.15 1.28 6.67
C TYR A 27 10.01 1.40 7.93
N LEU A 28 9.78 2.41 8.74
CA LEU A 28 10.56 2.66 9.96
C LEU A 28 10.25 1.66 11.09
N SER A 29 9.23 0.84 10.95
CA SER A 29 8.94 -0.25 11.88
C SER A 29 9.78 -1.51 11.64
N ILE A 30 10.58 -1.56 10.55
CA ILE A 30 11.42 -2.70 10.18
C ILE A 30 12.84 -2.47 10.67
N PRO A 31 13.31 -3.23 11.69
CA PRO A 31 14.68 -3.10 12.19
C PRO A 31 15.70 -3.68 11.19
N LEU A 32 16.85 -3.04 11.09
CA LEU A 32 17.98 -3.50 10.27
C LEU A 32 19.02 -4.27 11.12
N CYS A 33 19.60 -5.33 10.54
CA CYS A 33 20.75 -6.01 11.12
C CYS A 33 21.99 -5.11 11.10
N LYS A 34 22.97 -5.39 11.95
CA LYS A 34 24.18 -4.56 12.11
C LYS A 34 24.96 -4.37 10.80
N GLU A 35 25.02 -5.40 9.96
CA GLU A 35 25.69 -5.36 8.67
C GLU A 35 25.03 -4.40 7.71
N SER A 36 23.68 -4.42 7.66
CA SER A 36 22.90 -3.54 6.79
C SER A 36 22.95 -2.06 7.24
N ARG A 37 23.07 -1.79 8.55
CA ARG A 37 23.17 -0.42 9.08
C ARG A 37 24.40 0.32 8.54
N LYS A 38 25.54 -0.37 8.45
CA LYS A 38 26.80 0.18 7.91
C LYS A 38 26.67 0.65 6.47
N LEU A 39 25.81 -0.02 5.67
CA LEU A 39 25.54 0.35 4.27
C LEU A 39 24.63 1.58 4.15
N LEU A 40 23.93 1.94 5.23
CA LEU A 40 22.93 2.99 5.26
C LEU A 40 23.34 4.12 6.20
N THR A 41 24.62 4.50 6.13
CA THR A 41 25.20 5.61 6.89
C THR A 41 24.79 6.94 6.28
N ILE A 42 24.28 7.82 7.13
CA ILE A 42 23.87 9.19 6.79
C ILE A 42 24.95 10.16 7.29
N THR A 43 25.46 11.00 6.41
CA THR A 43 26.41 12.05 6.74
C THR A 43 25.65 13.33 7.08
N THR A 44 25.92 13.90 8.26
CA THR A 44 25.36 15.16 8.70
C THR A 44 26.48 16.11 9.13
N GLN A 45 26.16 17.37 9.40
CA GLN A 45 27.11 18.33 10.00
C GLN A 45 27.59 17.91 11.40
N TYR A 46 26.91 16.99 12.07
CA TYR A 46 27.25 16.51 13.42
C TYR A 46 27.97 15.14 13.40
N GLY A 47 28.23 14.59 12.23
CA GLY A 47 28.92 13.31 12.08
C GLY A 47 28.17 12.28 11.21
N PHE A 48 28.61 11.04 11.33
CA PHE A 48 28.06 9.90 10.61
C PHE A 48 27.08 9.14 11.49
N PHE A 49 25.88 8.85 10.98
CA PHE A 49 24.85 8.11 11.68
C PHE A 49 24.41 6.92 10.86
N GLU A 50 24.30 5.76 11.49
CA GLU A 50 23.77 4.54 10.88
C GLU A 50 22.27 4.45 11.12
N SER A 51 21.48 4.13 10.07
CA SER A 51 20.07 3.90 10.25
C SER A 51 19.83 2.56 10.95
N CYS A 52 19.11 2.57 12.07
CA CYS A 52 18.72 1.36 12.79
C CYS A 52 17.49 0.66 12.20
N VAL A 53 16.74 1.36 11.35
CA VAL A 53 15.50 0.91 10.73
C VAL A 53 15.54 1.13 9.22
N LEU A 54 14.65 0.49 8.48
CA LEU A 54 14.60 0.58 7.01
C LEU A 54 14.23 2.00 6.57
N PRO A 55 15.16 2.77 5.95
CA PRO A 55 14.85 4.11 5.51
C PRO A 55 14.06 4.09 4.20
N MET A 56 13.18 5.07 4.02
CA MET A 56 12.52 5.30 2.75
C MET A 56 13.51 5.84 1.71
N GLY A 57 13.26 5.55 0.43
CA GLY A 57 14.02 6.11 -0.70
C GLY A 57 15.21 5.25 -1.17
N ILE A 58 15.58 4.19 -0.47
CA ILE A 58 16.54 3.21 -1.00
C ILE A 58 15.85 2.24 -1.95
N LYS A 59 16.55 1.83 -3.01
CA LYS A 59 15.99 1.00 -4.09
C LYS A 59 15.30 -0.29 -3.60
N PRO A 60 15.85 -1.08 -2.67
CA PRO A 60 15.23 -2.33 -2.21
C PRO A 60 14.16 -2.13 -1.11
N ALA A 61 13.91 -0.91 -0.62
CA ALA A 61 13.01 -0.69 0.52
C ALA A 61 11.61 -1.24 0.27
N SER A 62 11.04 -0.99 -0.90
CA SER A 62 9.70 -1.47 -1.25
C SER A 62 9.60 -2.99 -1.27
N ASP A 63 10.61 -3.67 -1.80
CA ASP A 63 10.63 -5.14 -1.88
C ASP A 63 10.77 -5.76 -0.48
N ILE A 64 11.62 -5.17 0.37
CA ILE A 64 11.80 -5.60 1.77
C ILE A 64 10.50 -5.41 2.55
N PHE A 65 9.87 -4.23 2.42
CA PHE A 65 8.61 -3.94 3.07
C PHE A 65 7.51 -4.89 2.62
N GLN A 66 7.37 -5.09 1.31
CA GLN A 66 6.42 -6.04 0.73
C GLN A 66 6.63 -7.46 1.26
N SER A 67 7.89 -7.94 1.31
CA SER A 67 8.24 -9.25 1.86
C SER A 67 7.84 -9.38 3.33
N ARG A 68 8.05 -8.32 4.12
CA ARG A 68 7.62 -8.28 5.53
C ARG A 68 6.11 -8.35 5.68
N MET A 69 5.36 -7.59 4.88
CA MET A 69 3.89 -7.63 4.87
C MET A 69 3.36 -9.01 4.46
N VAL A 70 4.01 -9.63 3.46
CA VAL A 70 3.72 -11.01 3.08
C VAL A 70 3.88 -11.95 4.28
N SER A 71 4.99 -11.87 4.99
CA SER A 71 5.29 -12.72 6.16
C SER A 71 4.27 -12.53 7.30
N ILE A 72 3.88 -11.28 7.60
CA ILE A 72 2.91 -10.97 8.66
C ILE A 72 1.56 -11.61 8.38
N PHE A 73 1.08 -11.53 7.14
CA PHE A 73 -0.25 -12.00 6.78
C PHE A 73 -0.30 -13.41 6.19
N GLN A 74 0.83 -14.10 6.08
CA GLN A 74 0.88 -15.45 5.52
C GLN A 74 -0.15 -16.42 6.10
N PRO A 75 -0.44 -16.43 7.42
CA PRO A 75 -1.45 -17.30 8.00
C PRO A 75 -2.88 -17.03 7.50
N MET A 76 -3.18 -15.76 7.14
CA MET A 76 -4.50 -15.36 6.61
C MET A 76 -4.64 -15.54 5.09
N TRP A 77 -3.53 -15.80 4.38
CA TRP A 77 -3.49 -15.71 2.91
C TRP A 77 -4.25 -16.76 2.16
N GLN A 78 -4.43 -17.91 2.73
CA GLN A 78 -5.19 -18.96 2.09
C GLN A 78 -6.65 -18.55 1.81
N ASN A 79 -7.14 -17.50 2.51
CA ASN A 79 -8.54 -17.07 2.43
C ASN A 79 -8.75 -15.61 1.99
N ASN A 80 -7.70 -14.81 1.76
CA ASN A 80 -7.91 -13.37 1.51
C ASN A 80 -6.77 -12.68 0.71
N PRO A 81 -6.93 -12.37 -0.59
CA PRO A 81 -5.81 -12.11 -1.48
C PRO A 81 -5.45 -10.66 -1.81
N SER A 82 -5.98 -9.62 -1.16
CA SER A 82 -5.80 -8.26 -1.71
C SER A 82 -4.88 -7.37 -0.88
N ARG A 83 -3.61 -7.17 -1.34
CA ARG A 83 -2.63 -6.29 -0.70
C ARG A 83 -1.73 -5.57 -1.68
N TYR A 84 -1.44 -4.32 -1.37
CA TYR A 84 -0.47 -3.54 -2.10
C TYR A 84 0.40 -2.72 -1.14
N ILE A 85 1.65 -2.51 -1.49
CA ILE A 85 2.85 -2.06 -0.79
C ILE A 85 2.66 -1.29 0.54
N ASN A 86 1.79 -0.31 0.64
CA ASN A 86 1.61 0.52 1.85
C ASN A 86 0.19 0.51 2.39
N ASP A 87 -0.77 0.12 1.57
CA ASP A 87 -2.18 0.12 1.92
C ASP A 87 -2.71 -1.31 1.98
N ILE A 88 -3.31 -1.68 3.09
CA ILE A 88 -3.94 -2.98 3.26
C ILE A 88 -5.40 -2.83 2.88
N PHE A 89 -5.80 -3.47 1.79
CA PHE A 89 -7.20 -3.54 1.40
C PHE A 89 -7.84 -4.82 1.92
N HIS A 90 -9.02 -4.68 2.52
CA HIS A 90 -9.88 -5.79 2.89
C HIS A 90 -11.30 -5.53 2.39
N GLY A 91 -11.81 -6.37 1.49
CA GLY A 91 -13.13 -6.25 0.88
C GLY A 91 -13.95 -7.55 0.87
N LYS A 92 -13.53 -8.57 1.65
CA LYS A 92 -14.28 -9.82 1.75
C LYS A 92 -15.17 -9.85 2.99
N GLY A 93 -16.25 -10.61 2.91
CA GLY A 93 -17.26 -10.77 3.93
C GLY A 93 -18.65 -10.48 3.34
N ASN A 94 -19.58 -11.40 3.50
CA ASN A 94 -20.96 -11.23 3.03
C ASN A 94 -21.82 -10.48 4.06
N THR A 95 -21.32 -10.36 5.28
CA THR A 95 -21.98 -9.67 6.38
C THR A 95 -21.05 -8.70 7.09
N PHE A 96 -21.62 -7.70 7.77
CA PHE A 96 -20.84 -6.77 8.59
C PHE A 96 -20.05 -7.48 9.69
N GLY A 97 -20.62 -8.51 10.33
CA GLY A 97 -19.96 -9.28 11.37
C GLY A 97 -18.73 -10.04 10.86
N GLU A 98 -18.82 -10.67 9.69
CA GLU A 98 -17.67 -11.34 9.05
C GLU A 98 -16.57 -10.33 8.70
N HIS A 99 -16.94 -9.17 8.15
CA HIS A 99 -16.00 -8.11 7.82
C HIS A 99 -15.23 -7.63 9.07
N LEU A 100 -15.94 -7.41 10.19
CA LEU A 100 -15.32 -7.01 11.46
C LEU A 100 -14.40 -8.09 12.04
N ALA A 101 -14.78 -9.37 11.95
CA ALA A 101 -13.96 -10.46 12.46
C ALA A 101 -12.60 -10.54 11.74
N ILE A 102 -12.62 -10.39 10.40
CA ILE A 102 -11.38 -10.37 9.61
C ILE A 102 -10.58 -9.10 9.89
N LEU A 103 -11.23 -7.95 10.03
CA LEU A 103 -10.57 -6.68 10.36
C LEU A 103 -9.89 -6.74 11.73
N ALA A 104 -10.53 -7.34 12.72
CA ALA A 104 -9.94 -7.56 14.04
C ALA A 104 -8.68 -8.46 13.97
N GLU A 105 -8.71 -9.50 13.15
CA GLU A 105 -7.56 -10.37 12.94
C GLU A 105 -6.41 -9.62 12.23
N ILE A 106 -6.71 -8.76 11.24
CA ILE A 106 -5.71 -7.90 10.60
C ILE A 106 -5.03 -7.01 11.65
N PHE A 107 -5.81 -6.34 12.50
CA PHE A 107 -5.25 -5.48 13.55
C PHE A 107 -4.44 -6.26 14.57
N ARG A 108 -4.87 -7.47 14.93
CA ARG A 108 -4.12 -8.34 15.84
C ARG A 108 -2.73 -8.67 15.28
N GLN A 109 -2.65 -9.05 14.00
CA GLN A 109 -1.38 -9.38 13.35
C GLN A 109 -0.47 -8.16 13.18
N LEU A 110 -1.03 -7.00 12.86
CA LEU A 110 -0.27 -5.74 12.81
C LEU A 110 0.30 -5.37 14.17
N LEU A 111 -0.50 -5.51 15.25
CA LEU A 111 -0.06 -5.25 16.61
C LEU A 111 1.08 -6.19 17.03
N GLU A 112 0.95 -7.50 16.78
CA GLU A 112 1.99 -8.50 17.05
C GLU A 112 3.28 -8.25 16.27
N ALA A 113 3.15 -7.70 15.05
CA ALA A 113 4.30 -7.33 14.22
C ALA A 113 4.93 -5.97 14.61
N GLY A 114 4.36 -5.25 15.59
CA GLY A 114 4.80 -3.92 16.01
C GLY A 114 4.51 -2.81 14.99
N MET A 115 3.53 -3.03 14.09
CA MET A 115 3.12 -2.07 13.09
C MET A 115 2.09 -1.09 13.66
N GLN A 116 2.19 0.19 13.28
CA GLN A 116 1.24 1.22 13.69
C GLN A 116 0.30 1.58 12.55
N VAL A 117 -0.98 1.70 12.85
CA VAL A 117 -2.02 2.11 11.90
C VAL A 117 -2.28 3.61 12.03
N ASN A 118 -2.41 4.28 10.90
CA ASN A 118 -2.85 5.66 10.82
C ASN A 118 -4.37 5.69 10.61
N LEU A 119 -5.13 5.87 11.68
CA LEU A 119 -6.59 5.86 11.64
C LEU A 119 -7.16 7.05 10.85
N ASP A 120 -6.52 8.21 10.87
CA ASP A 120 -6.99 9.42 10.16
C ASP A 120 -6.93 9.23 8.63
N LYS A 121 -6.01 8.41 8.14
CA LYS A 121 -5.88 8.08 6.71
C LYS A 121 -6.57 6.79 6.34
N SER A 122 -6.95 5.97 7.31
CA SER A 122 -7.63 4.71 7.07
C SER A 122 -9.12 4.92 6.83
N THR A 123 -9.69 4.11 5.96
CA THR A 123 -11.15 4.06 5.74
C THR A 123 -11.64 2.69 6.14
N LEU A 124 -12.55 2.59 7.09
CA LEU A 124 -13.02 1.33 7.64
C LEU A 124 -14.51 1.11 7.34
N CYS A 125 -14.88 -0.12 6.99
CA CYS A 125 -16.27 -0.57 6.80
C CYS A 125 -17.10 0.31 5.86
N ALA A 126 -16.52 0.77 4.75
CA ALA A 126 -17.19 1.65 3.80
C ALA A 126 -17.74 0.87 2.58
N GLN A 127 -18.81 1.39 1.98
CA GLN A 127 -19.39 0.85 0.74
C GLN A 127 -18.61 1.26 -0.51
N SER A 128 -17.76 2.28 -0.40
CA SER A 128 -16.82 2.70 -1.43
C SER A 128 -15.54 3.21 -0.78
N VAL A 129 -14.39 2.90 -1.37
CA VAL A 129 -13.08 3.29 -0.86
C VAL A 129 -12.19 3.78 -1.99
N GLU A 130 -11.24 4.65 -1.66
CA GLU A 130 -10.16 5.02 -2.58
C GLU A 130 -8.95 4.12 -2.33
N PHE A 131 -8.49 3.44 -3.39
CA PHE A 131 -7.35 2.52 -3.32
C PHE A 131 -6.53 2.62 -4.60
N LEU A 132 -5.20 2.82 -4.48
CA LEU A 132 -4.26 2.95 -5.61
C LEU A 132 -4.67 3.99 -6.68
N GLY A 133 -5.35 5.06 -6.27
CA GLY A 133 -5.82 6.10 -7.20
C GLY A 133 -7.15 5.77 -7.88
N PHE A 134 -7.78 4.67 -7.53
CA PHE A 134 -9.12 4.30 -8.00
C PHE A 134 -10.14 4.41 -6.87
N SER A 135 -11.35 4.81 -7.21
CA SER A 135 -12.52 4.70 -6.34
C SER A 135 -13.17 3.35 -6.62
N LEU A 136 -13.15 2.47 -5.63
CA LEU A 136 -13.71 1.12 -5.70
C LEU A 136 -15.09 1.12 -5.07
N GLY A 137 -16.07 0.57 -5.75
CA GLY A 137 -17.45 0.39 -5.27
C GLY A 137 -17.90 -1.06 -5.39
N GLN A 138 -19.16 -1.31 -5.04
CA GLN A 138 -19.76 -2.65 -5.06
C GLN A 138 -19.76 -3.32 -6.45
N LYS A 139 -19.86 -2.55 -7.53
CA LYS A 139 -20.04 -3.09 -8.89
C LYS A 139 -18.95 -2.69 -9.86
N ASP A 140 -18.24 -1.60 -9.60
CA ASP A 140 -17.28 -1.01 -10.54
C ASP A 140 -16.14 -0.32 -9.81
N PHE A 141 -15.06 -0.08 -10.54
CA PHE A 141 -13.98 0.79 -10.13
C PHE A 141 -13.78 1.91 -11.15
N LYS A 142 -13.43 3.09 -10.67
CA LYS A 142 -13.24 4.30 -11.51
C LYS A 142 -11.98 5.03 -11.05
N PRO A 143 -11.22 5.66 -11.96
CA PRO A 143 -10.14 6.56 -11.56
C PRO A 143 -10.66 7.67 -10.64
N THR A 144 -9.90 8.04 -9.63
CA THR A 144 -10.29 9.15 -8.75
C THR A 144 -10.33 10.47 -9.51
N LYS A 145 -11.17 11.40 -9.06
CA LYS A 145 -11.26 12.76 -9.64
C LYS A 145 -9.89 13.45 -9.65
N LYS A 146 -9.02 13.15 -8.66
CA LYS A 146 -7.66 13.68 -8.56
C LYS A 146 -6.80 13.17 -9.72
N GLN A 147 -6.87 11.88 -10.02
CA GLN A 147 -6.11 11.25 -11.10
C GLN A 147 -6.58 11.77 -12.47
N ILE A 148 -7.90 11.83 -12.69
CA ILE A 148 -8.47 12.41 -13.94
C ILE A 148 -8.02 13.86 -14.11
N LYS A 149 -8.10 14.71 -13.08
CA LYS A 149 -7.65 16.09 -13.13
C LYS A 149 -6.15 16.21 -13.41
N ALA A 150 -5.33 15.31 -12.87
CA ALA A 150 -3.90 15.30 -13.13
C ALA A 150 -3.60 15.01 -14.61
N ILE A 151 -4.28 14.02 -15.21
CA ILE A 151 -4.15 13.69 -16.64
C ILE A 151 -4.64 14.84 -17.53
N LEU A 152 -5.79 15.42 -17.22
CA LEU A 152 -6.35 16.56 -18.00
C LEU A 152 -5.47 17.82 -17.98
N LYS A 153 -4.63 17.98 -16.96
CA LYS A 153 -3.67 19.10 -16.86
C LYS A 153 -2.37 18.86 -17.63
N LEU A 154 -2.14 17.66 -18.16
CA LEU A 154 -0.93 17.37 -18.94
C LEU A 154 -1.00 18.10 -20.26
N ALA A 155 0.04 18.88 -20.56
CA ALA A 155 0.18 19.49 -21.88
C ALA A 155 0.43 18.40 -22.94
N PRO A 156 -0.07 18.57 -24.18
CA PRO A 156 0.20 17.64 -25.26
C PRO A 156 1.71 17.40 -25.44
N PRO A 157 2.16 16.16 -25.61
CA PRO A 157 3.58 15.87 -25.77
C PRO A 157 4.11 16.44 -27.11
N THR A 158 5.21 17.21 -27.07
CA THR A 158 5.81 17.85 -28.22
C THR A 158 7.06 17.15 -28.74
N ASN A 159 7.55 16.12 -28.07
CA ASN A 159 8.73 15.35 -28.49
C ASN A 159 8.66 13.91 -27.93
N LEU A 160 9.52 13.03 -28.44
CA LEU A 160 9.56 11.60 -28.08
C LEU A 160 9.71 11.35 -26.58
N LYS A 161 10.54 12.15 -25.87
CA LYS A 161 10.74 12.03 -24.42
C LYS A 161 9.46 12.35 -23.65
N LYS A 162 8.76 13.41 -24.03
CA LYS A 162 7.46 13.79 -23.43
C LYS A 162 6.37 12.76 -23.76
N THR A 163 6.37 12.19 -24.96
CA THR A 163 5.44 11.12 -25.35
C THR A 163 5.64 9.87 -24.49
N ARG A 164 6.90 9.44 -24.29
CA ARG A 164 7.20 8.31 -23.39
C ARG A 164 6.79 8.59 -21.95
N GLY A 165 7.01 9.81 -21.45
CA GLY A 165 6.55 10.23 -20.14
C GLY A 165 5.02 10.20 -20.02
N PHE A 166 4.32 10.71 -21.03
CA PHE A 166 2.84 10.70 -21.07
C PHE A 166 2.29 9.27 -21.07
N LEU A 167 2.82 8.37 -21.92
CA LEU A 167 2.42 6.95 -21.95
C LEU A 167 2.73 6.21 -20.63
N GLY A 168 3.74 6.63 -19.89
CA GLY A 168 4.04 6.06 -18.56
C GLY A 168 3.16 6.60 -17.44
N THR A 169 2.30 7.60 -17.71
CA THR A 169 1.39 8.22 -16.75
C THR A 169 -0.05 7.68 -16.90
N ILE A 170 -0.37 7.12 -18.06
CA ILE A 170 -1.65 6.47 -18.38
C ILE A 170 -1.53 4.97 -18.13
#